data_1794ea70899141e79af7deb5f79b3565
#
_entry.id   1794ea70899141e79af7deb5f79b3565
#
_cell.length_a   1.000
_cell.length_b   1.000
_cell.length_c   1.000
_cell.angle_alpha   90.00
_cell.angle_beta   90.00
_cell.angle_gamma   90.00
#
_symmetry.space_group_name_H-M   'P 1'
#
loop_
_entity.id
_entity.type
_entity.pdbx_description
1 polymer ?
#
loop_
_entity_poly.entity_id
_entity_poly.type
_entity_poly.pdbx_seq_one_letter_code
_entity_poly.pdbx_strand_id
1 'polypeptide(L)'
;SVASHYKLEMPVARIRQIAGTDTKGTNVLGMVKAAEQLGFTAKGVRGNQDSLGKIPFPTIAHVNVQLDKVQLHHYVVLYKVNEKKLTYMDPANGEMHTVTKEEFMKIWTGVLVLLIPNDDFVARNEKVSNFKRFVFLLAPHKSVLVQSLTGAILYTVLGLSTSIYIQKITDNVLPTGNANLLNLLSVGMLIIVA
;
A
#
# COMPACT_ATOMS: atom_id res chain seq x y z
N SER A 1 7.45 -10.99 -1.65
CA SER A 1 8.65 -11.67 -2.20
C SER A 1 8.69 -13.15 -1.82
N VAL A 2 9.39 -13.59 -0.74
CA VAL A 2 9.46 -15.03 -0.38
C VAL A 2 8.09 -15.62 -0.09
N ALA A 3 7.28 -14.98 0.76
CA ALA A 3 5.92 -15.43 1.07
C ALA A 3 5.05 -15.58 -0.18
N SER A 4 5.08 -14.58 -1.08
CA SER A 4 4.33 -14.63 -2.35
C SER A 4 4.82 -15.76 -3.28
N HIS A 5 6.10 -16.11 -3.26
CA HIS A 5 6.63 -17.24 -4.01
C HIS A 5 5.92 -18.55 -3.60
N TYR A 6 5.65 -18.72 -2.32
CA TYR A 6 4.91 -19.85 -1.77
C TYR A 6 3.39 -19.61 -1.70
N LYS A 7 2.85 -18.65 -2.47
CA LYS A 7 1.41 -18.32 -2.52
C LYS A 7 0.81 -17.88 -1.18
N LEU A 8 1.63 -17.38 -0.27
CA LEU A 8 1.19 -16.70 0.94
C LEU A 8 1.14 -15.19 0.67
N GLU A 9 -0.06 -14.69 0.40
CA GLU A 9 -0.32 -13.29 0.11
C GLU A 9 -0.80 -12.57 1.38
N MET A 10 -0.02 -11.62 1.88
CA MET A 10 -0.42 -10.86 3.07
C MET A 10 0.04 -9.40 3.01
N PRO A 11 -0.63 -8.49 3.77
CA PRO A 11 -0.26 -7.09 3.83
C PRO A 11 1.18 -6.92 4.36
N VAL A 12 1.98 -6.08 3.69
CA VAL A 12 3.37 -5.79 4.11
C VAL A 12 3.42 -5.24 5.54
N ALA A 13 2.43 -4.42 5.94
CA ALA A 13 2.34 -3.88 7.29
C ALA A 13 2.28 -4.99 8.37
N ARG A 14 1.56 -6.09 8.10
CA ARG A 14 1.48 -7.24 9.01
C ARG A 14 2.82 -7.97 9.11
N ILE A 15 3.51 -8.16 7.98
CA ILE A 15 4.84 -8.77 7.97
C ILE A 15 5.82 -7.91 8.78
N ARG A 16 5.81 -6.59 8.60
CA ARG A 16 6.64 -5.66 9.37
C ARG A 16 6.37 -5.72 10.87
N GLN A 17 5.10 -5.79 11.26
CA GLN A 17 4.69 -5.91 12.66
C GLN A 17 5.21 -7.21 13.28
N ILE A 18 5.04 -8.35 12.61
CA ILE A 18 5.52 -9.65 13.08
C ILE A 18 7.04 -9.69 13.16
N ALA A 19 7.72 -9.09 12.18
CA ALA A 19 9.18 -9.01 12.13
C ALA A 19 9.80 -8.00 13.12
N GLY A 20 8.97 -7.24 13.84
CA GLY A 20 9.45 -6.20 14.75
C GLY A 20 10.26 -5.11 14.04
N THR A 21 9.83 -4.73 12.83
CA THR A 21 10.49 -3.68 12.05
C THR A 21 10.31 -2.33 12.73
N ASP A 22 11.40 -1.65 13.00
CA ASP A 22 11.45 -0.31 13.59
C ASP A 22 12.03 0.73 12.62
N THR A 23 12.39 1.92 13.11
CA THR A 23 12.99 2.99 12.34
C THR A 23 14.38 2.66 11.80
N LYS A 24 15.07 1.65 12.39
CA LYS A 24 16.38 1.16 11.95
C LYS A 24 16.26 0.00 10.94
N GLY A 25 15.02 -0.48 10.69
CA GLY A 25 14.75 -1.58 9.77
C GLY A 25 14.40 -2.90 10.48
N THR A 26 14.61 -4.01 9.78
CA THR A 26 14.36 -5.37 10.30
C THR A 26 15.69 -6.08 10.47
N ASN A 27 15.92 -6.67 11.63
CA ASN A 27 17.11 -7.49 11.86
C ASN A 27 16.86 -8.96 11.48
N VAL A 28 17.94 -9.75 11.37
CA VAL A 28 17.87 -11.17 10.99
C VAL A 28 16.99 -11.98 11.95
N LEU A 29 17.10 -11.74 13.25
CA LEU A 29 16.30 -12.46 14.25
C LEU A 29 14.80 -12.17 14.09
N GLY A 30 14.42 -10.91 13.84
CA GLY A 30 13.05 -10.52 13.56
C GLY A 30 12.49 -11.21 12.30
N MET A 31 13.30 -11.32 11.23
CA MET A 31 12.91 -12.05 10.02
C MET A 31 12.73 -13.55 10.26
N VAL A 32 13.62 -14.18 11.04
CA VAL A 32 13.50 -15.60 11.40
C VAL A 32 12.21 -15.83 12.20
N LYS A 33 11.97 -15.05 13.26
CA LYS A 33 10.73 -15.15 14.06
C LYS A 33 9.47 -14.92 13.23
N ALA A 34 9.51 -13.94 12.31
CA ALA A 34 8.37 -13.70 11.42
C ALA A 34 8.12 -14.88 10.49
N ALA A 35 9.17 -15.47 9.94
CA ALA A 35 9.06 -16.63 9.06
C ALA A 35 8.49 -17.84 9.82
N GLU A 36 8.95 -18.11 11.03
CA GLU A 36 8.45 -19.20 11.88
C GLU A 36 6.96 -19.02 12.20
N GLN A 37 6.51 -17.82 12.54
CA GLN A 37 5.09 -17.52 12.78
C GLN A 37 4.22 -17.68 11.52
N LEU A 38 4.83 -17.63 10.34
CA LEU A 38 4.15 -17.82 9.06
C LEU A 38 4.19 -19.26 8.55
N GLY A 39 4.70 -20.20 9.34
CA GLY A 39 4.76 -21.62 9.00
C GLY A 39 6.00 -22.00 8.18
N PHE A 40 7.09 -21.25 8.30
CA PHE A 40 8.38 -21.63 7.73
C PHE A 40 9.33 -22.14 8.82
N THR A 41 10.13 -23.12 8.49
CA THR A 41 11.38 -23.37 9.22
C THR A 41 12.41 -22.37 8.72
N ALA A 42 12.89 -21.47 9.60
CA ALA A 42 13.79 -20.40 9.21
C ALA A 42 15.09 -20.42 10.03
N LYS A 43 16.20 -20.06 9.40
CA LYS A 43 17.50 -20.01 10.05
C LYS A 43 18.37 -18.90 9.47
N GLY A 44 18.90 -18.03 10.35
CA GLY A 44 19.98 -17.10 10.00
C GLY A 44 21.31 -17.81 10.01
N VAL A 45 22.05 -17.74 8.89
CA VAL A 45 23.36 -18.41 8.74
C VAL A 45 24.38 -17.45 8.13
N ARG A 46 25.66 -17.74 8.34
CA ARG A 46 26.74 -17.16 7.55
C ARG A 46 27.22 -18.18 6.53
N GLY A 47 27.35 -17.73 5.29
CA GLY A 47 27.83 -18.52 4.17
C GLY A 47 29.05 -17.89 3.50
N ASN A 48 29.63 -18.65 2.60
CA ASN A 48 30.69 -18.25 1.69
C ASN A 48 30.26 -18.50 0.23
N GLN A 49 31.10 -18.19 -0.73
CA GLN A 49 30.79 -18.35 -2.16
C GLN A 49 30.37 -19.79 -2.52
N ASP A 50 31.01 -20.81 -1.92
CA ASP A 50 30.73 -22.21 -2.22
C ASP A 50 29.40 -22.69 -1.65
N SER A 51 28.94 -22.03 -0.59
CA SER A 51 27.62 -22.33 0.04
C SER A 51 26.43 -21.83 -0.77
N LEU A 52 26.60 -20.78 -1.60
CA LEU A 52 25.51 -20.19 -2.39
C LEU A 52 24.82 -21.17 -3.35
N GLY A 53 25.51 -22.19 -3.82
CA GLY A 53 24.93 -23.22 -4.69
C GLY A 53 24.20 -24.35 -3.95
N LYS A 54 24.25 -24.38 -2.62
CA LYS A 54 23.75 -25.49 -1.77
C LYS A 54 22.60 -25.09 -0.87
N ILE A 55 22.12 -23.85 -0.97
CA ILE A 55 21.02 -23.31 -0.14
C ILE A 55 19.67 -23.49 -0.83
N PRO A 56 18.57 -23.58 -0.08
CA PRO A 56 17.22 -23.55 -0.64
C PRO A 56 16.89 -22.19 -1.26
N PHE A 57 16.07 -22.19 -2.30
CA PHE A 57 15.56 -20.95 -2.91
C PHE A 57 14.04 -20.89 -2.84
N PRO A 58 13.46 -19.68 -2.66
CA PRO A 58 14.13 -18.38 -2.47
C PRO A 58 14.74 -18.21 -1.07
N THR A 59 15.89 -17.52 -0.99
CA THR A 59 16.61 -17.21 0.25
C THR A 59 16.83 -15.70 0.37
N ILE A 60 16.75 -15.15 1.59
CA ILE A 60 17.04 -13.73 1.83
C ILE A 60 18.55 -13.57 2.09
N ALA A 61 19.18 -12.64 1.41
CA ALA A 61 20.59 -12.28 1.61
C ALA A 61 20.70 -10.83 2.10
N HIS A 62 21.59 -10.60 3.06
CA HIS A 62 21.94 -9.27 3.53
C HIS A 62 23.08 -8.70 2.68
N VAL A 63 22.88 -7.50 2.14
CA VAL A 63 23.85 -6.82 1.28
C VAL A 63 24.13 -5.42 1.81
N ASN A 64 25.34 -4.91 1.49
CA ASN A 64 25.70 -3.52 1.68
C ASN A 64 25.71 -2.84 0.31
N VAL A 65 24.84 -1.87 0.13
CA VAL A 65 24.76 -1.07 -1.09
C VAL A 65 25.32 0.33 -0.77
N GLN A 66 26.25 0.79 -1.58
CA GLN A 66 26.79 2.14 -1.45
C GLN A 66 25.95 3.07 -2.33
N LEU A 67 25.25 4.01 -1.68
CA LEU A 67 24.53 5.06 -2.37
C LEU A 67 25.21 6.40 -2.04
N ASP A 68 25.85 6.99 -3.03
CA ASP A 68 26.71 8.17 -2.86
C ASP A 68 27.79 7.95 -1.78
N LYS A 69 27.68 8.65 -0.64
CA LYS A 69 28.62 8.57 0.50
C LYS A 69 28.07 7.75 1.67
N VAL A 70 26.88 7.16 1.55
CA VAL A 70 26.20 6.41 2.62
C VAL A 70 26.19 4.93 2.30
N GLN A 71 26.66 4.12 3.26
CA GLN A 71 26.53 2.67 3.18
C GLN A 71 25.18 2.26 3.76
N LEU A 72 24.35 1.64 2.93
CA LEU A 72 23.03 1.17 3.30
C LEU A 72 23.02 -0.33 3.47
N HIS A 73 22.59 -0.78 4.64
CA HIS A 73 22.28 -2.18 4.92
C HIS A 73 20.94 -2.54 4.28
N HIS A 74 20.94 -3.53 3.40
CA HIS A 74 19.77 -3.88 2.63
C HIS A 74 19.59 -5.39 2.55
N TYR A 75 18.37 -5.86 2.28
CA TYR A 75 18.07 -7.26 2.08
C TYR A 75 17.50 -7.49 0.70
N VAL A 76 18.05 -8.48 0.01
CA VAL A 76 17.58 -8.93 -1.31
C VAL A 76 17.15 -10.39 -1.25
N VAL A 77 16.36 -10.83 -2.22
CA VAL A 77 15.88 -12.22 -2.28
C VAL A 77 16.56 -12.94 -3.44
N LEU A 78 17.34 -13.96 -3.13
CA LEU A 78 17.98 -14.84 -4.11
C LEU A 78 16.96 -15.85 -4.62
N TYR A 79 16.79 -15.93 -5.93
CA TYR A 79 15.88 -16.88 -6.58
C TYR A 79 16.61 -18.02 -7.31
N LYS A 80 17.80 -17.74 -7.82
CA LYS A 80 18.55 -18.71 -8.58
C LYS A 80 20.05 -18.43 -8.51
N VAL A 81 20.83 -19.49 -8.34
CA VAL A 81 22.30 -19.45 -8.43
C VAL A 81 22.78 -20.53 -9.38
N ASN A 82 23.55 -20.15 -10.38
CA ASN A 82 24.24 -21.03 -11.30
C ASN A 82 25.75 -21.00 -11.02
N GLU A 83 26.57 -21.73 -11.80
CA GLU A 83 28.02 -21.75 -11.61
C GLU A 83 28.65 -20.35 -11.67
N LYS A 84 28.24 -19.49 -12.62
CA LYS A 84 28.84 -18.17 -12.89
C LYS A 84 27.98 -16.98 -12.48
N LYS A 85 26.65 -17.15 -12.48
CA LYS A 85 25.68 -16.04 -12.27
C LYS A 85 24.68 -16.39 -11.20
N LEU A 86 24.12 -15.35 -10.61
CA LEU A 86 22.98 -15.46 -9.70
C LEU A 86 21.92 -14.41 -10.04
N THR A 87 20.67 -14.73 -9.70
CA THR A 87 19.53 -13.84 -9.89
C THR A 87 18.92 -13.52 -8.54
N TYR A 88 18.79 -12.23 -8.24
CA TYR A 88 18.14 -11.75 -7.02
C TYR A 88 17.09 -10.68 -7.37
N MET A 89 16.15 -10.49 -6.47
CA MET A 89 15.14 -9.43 -6.51
C MET A 89 15.42 -8.42 -5.40
N ASP A 90 15.40 -7.14 -5.76
CA ASP A 90 15.42 -6.05 -4.80
C ASP A 90 13.97 -5.73 -4.38
N PRO A 91 13.60 -5.93 -3.10
CA PRO A 91 12.24 -5.65 -2.64
C PRO A 91 11.91 -4.15 -2.55
N ALA A 92 12.88 -3.24 -2.70
CA ALA A 92 12.63 -1.80 -2.68
C ALA A 92 11.91 -1.32 -3.95
N ASN A 93 12.31 -1.87 -5.11
CA ASN A 93 11.73 -1.53 -6.42
C ASN A 93 11.03 -2.72 -7.11
N GLY A 94 11.22 -3.94 -6.60
CA GLY A 94 10.67 -5.17 -7.18
C GLY A 94 11.42 -5.67 -8.42
N GLU A 95 12.57 -5.09 -8.74
CA GLU A 95 13.35 -5.45 -9.92
C GLU A 95 14.18 -6.72 -9.73
N MET A 96 14.31 -7.47 -10.82
CA MET A 96 15.13 -8.68 -10.89
C MET A 96 16.50 -8.34 -11.50
N HIS A 97 17.55 -8.65 -10.78
CA HIS A 97 18.93 -8.45 -11.21
C HIS A 97 19.62 -9.78 -11.43
N THR A 98 20.34 -9.90 -12.56
CA THR A 98 21.20 -11.05 -12.84
C THR A 98 22.64 -10.58 -12.97
N VAL A 99 23.45 -10.97 -12.01
CA VAL A 99 24.85 -10.54 -11.89
C VAL A 99 25.80 -11.74 -11.80
N THR A 100 27.10 -11.51 -11.95
CA THR A 100 28.10 -12.54 -11.69
C THR A 100 28.23 -12.82 -10.19
N LYS A 101 28.74 -14.00 -9.83
CA LYS A 101 29.00 -14.30 -8.41
C LYS A 101 30.00 -13.31 -7.81
N GLU A 102 31.03 -12.93 -8.58
CA GLU A 102 32.07 -12.00 -8.17
C GLU A 102 31.50 -10.59 -7.87
N GLU A 103 30.59 -10.12 -8.71
CA GLU A 103 29.90 -8.85 -8.48
C GLU A 103 29.03 -8.90 -7.23
N PHE A 104 28.29 -9.98 -7.04
CA PHE A 104 27.45 -10.15 -5.85
C PHE A 104 28.28 -10.24 -4.56
N MET A 105 29.41 -10.92 -4.59
CA MET A 105 30.32 -11.04 -3.45
C MET A 105 30.84 -9.71 -2.95
N LYS A 106 30.92 -8.68 -3.80
CA LYS A 106 31.35 -7.31 -3.40
C LYS A 106 30.35 -6.61 -2.49
N ILE A 107 29.07 -6.93 -2.62
CA ILE A 107 28.00 -6.31 -1.85
C ILE A 107 27.46 -7.23 -0.75
N TRP A 108 27.61 -8.53 -0.86
CA TRP A 108 27.08 -9.49 0.10
C TRP A 108 27.93 -9.54 1.38
N THR A 109 27.25 -9.50 2.53
CA THR A 109 27.90 -9.53 3.87
C THR A 109 28.19 -10.93 4.40
N GLY A 110 27.85 -11.97 3.62
CA GLY A 110 27.92 -13.35 4.04
C GLY A 110 26.70 -13.83 4.85
N VAL A 111 25.76 -12.96 5.17
CA VAL A 111 24.57 -13.31 5.98
C VAL A 111 23.42 -13.72 5.07
N LEU A 112 22.77 -14.85 5.41
CA LEU A 112 21.58 -15.38 4.75
C LEU A 112 20.49 -15.70 5.77
N VAL A 113 19.23 -15.59 5.33
CA VAL A 113 18.08 -16.16 6.05
C VAL A 113 17.47 -17.21 5.14
N LEU A 114 17.68 -18.47 5.50
CA LEU A 114 17.11 -19.63 4.83
C LEU A 114 15.67 -19.82 5.30
N LEU A 115 14.77 -20.14 4.36
CA LEU A 115 13.35 -20.34 4.66
C LEU A 115 12.85 -21.54 3.85
N ILE A 116 12.22 -22.49 4.52
CA ILE A 116 11.58 -23.66 3.92
C ILE A 116 10.20 -23.80 4.55
N PRO A 117 9.11 -23.95 3.79
CA PRO A 117 7.80 -24.24 4.34
C PRO A 117 7.86 -25.51 5.21
N ASN A 118 7.26 -25.46 6.40
CA ASN A 118 7.10 -26.61 7.28
C ASN A 118 5.67 -27.18 7.17
N ASP A 119 5.35 -28.19 7.97
CA ASP A 119 4.04 -28.86 7.95
C ASP A 119 2.89 -27.95 8.37
N ASP A 120 3.16 -26.87 9.12
CA ASP A 120 2.18 -25.86 9.53
C ASP A 120 1.95 -24.77 8.47
N PHE A 121 2.71 -24.79 7.38
CA PHE A 121 2.59 -23.77 6.34
C PHE A 121 1.28 -23.90 5.57
N VAL A 122 0.50 -22.82 5.54
CA VAL A 122 -0.74 -22.73 4.78
C VAL A 122 -0.67 -21.60 3.76
N ALA A 123 -0.72 -21.97 2.48
CA ALA A 123 -0.85 -21.01 1.39
C ALA A 123 -2.23 -20.33 1.49
N ARG A 124 -2.27 -19.01 1.66
CA ARG A 124 -3.51 -18.25 1.82
C ARG A 124 -3.35 -16.82 1.32
N ASN A 125 -4.48 -16.21 0.97
CA ASN A 125 -4.51 -14.81 0.59
C ASN A 125 -5.20 -13.97 1.67
N GLU A 126 -4.42 -13.22 2.44
CA GLU A 126 -4.88 -12.30 3.46
C GLU A 126 -4.86 -10.83 3.00
N LYS A 127 -4.61 -10.58 1.71
CA LYS A 127 -4.68 -9.22 1.15
C LYS A 127 -6.13 -8.77 1.12
N VAL A 128 -6.51 -7.89 2.02
CA VAL A 128 -7.80 -7.20 1.96
C VAL A 128 -7.69 -6.08 0.93
N SER A 129 -8.63 -6.02 -0.02
CA SER A 129 -8.70 -4.91 -0.97
C SER A 129 -8.70 -3.57 -0.22
N ASN A 130 -7.86 -2.63 -0.66
CA ASN A 130 -7.79 -1.29 -0.08
C ASN A 130 -9.16 -0.59 -0.09
N PHE A 131 -9.97 -0.83 -1.12
CA PHE A 131 -11.33 -0.31 -1.21
C PHE A 131 -12.25 -0.88 -0.12
N LYS A 132 -12.25 -2.20 0.11
CA LYS A 132 -13.03 -2.82 1.19
C LYS A 132 -12.62 -2.29 2.56
N ARG A 133 -11.31 -2.13 2.79
CA ARG A 133 -10.78 -1.55 4.01
C ARG A 133 -11.23 -0.10 4.20
N PHE A 134 -11.18 0.70 3.14
CA PHE A 134 -11.65 2.08 3.14
C PHE A 134 -13.15 2.17 3.48
N VAL A 135 -13.99 1.37 2.81
CA VAL A 135 -15.44 1.32 3.10
C VAL A 135 -15.72 0.88 4.54
N PHE A 136 -14.98 -0.11 5.04
CA PHE A 136 -15.11 -0.56 6.43
C PHE A 136 -14.75 0.53 7.45
N LEU A 137 -13.73 1.35 7.16
CA LEU A 137 -13.36 2.50 7.99
C LEU A 137 -14.41 3.62 7.97
N LEU A 138 -15.14 3.76 6.87
CA LEU A 138 -16.23 4.75 6.74
C LEU A 138 -17.55 4.29 7.39
N ALA A 139 -17.77 2.99 7.52
CA ALA A 139 -19.03 2.43 8.03
C ALA A 139 -19.47 3.00 9.40
N PRO A 140 -18.59 3.22 10.39
CA PRO A 140 -18.97 3.85 11.67
C PRO A 140 -19.43 5.29 11.52
N HIS A 141 -19.00 5.98 10.47
CA HIS A 141 -19.26 7.40 10.21
C HIS A 141 -20.37 7.65 9.18
N LYS A 142 -21.13 6.62 8.81
CA LYS A 142 -22.19 6.70 7.79
C LYS A 142 -23.21 7.82 8.04
N SER A 143 -23.58 8.07 9.30
CA SER A 143 -24.52 9.14 9.66
C SER A 143 -23.97 10.52 9.29
N VAL A 144 -22.72 10.79 9.64
CA VAL A 144 -22.05 12.07 9.31
C VAL A 144 -21.91 12.24 7.80
N LEU A 145 -21.57 11.17 7.08
CA LEU A 145 -21.47 11.19 5.62
C LEU A 145 -22.82 11.51 4.96
N VAL A 146 -23.89 10.87 5.42
CA VAL A 146 -25.24 11.14 4.91
C VAL A 146 -25.66 12.57 5.21
N GLN A 147 -25.43 13.07 6.43
CA GLN A 147 -25.73 14.47 6.80
C GLN A 147 -24.97 15.47 5.93
N SER A 148 -23.66 15.25 5.74
CA SER A 148 -22.82 16.11 4.88
C SER A 148 -23.30 16.10 3.43
N LEU A 149 -23.64 14.93 2.90
CA LEU A 149 -24.15 14.80 1.53
C LEU A 149 -25.50 15.53 1.38
N THR A 150 -26.41 15.32 2.34
CA THR A 150 -27.72 16.01 2.35
C THR A 150 -27.52 17.51 2.41
N GLY A 151 -26.66 18.01 3.31
CA GLY A 151 -26.35 19.44 3.40
C GLY A 151 -25.79 20.03 2.11
N ALA A 152 -24.87 19.28 1.45
CA ALA A 152 -24.31 19.70 0.16
C ALA A 152 -25.36 19.78 -0.94
N ILE A 153 -26.30 18.83 -1.00
CA ILE A 153 -27.41 18.83 -1.97
C ILE A 153 -28.32 20.04 -1.70
N LEU A 154 -28.73 20.27 -0.45
CA LEU A 154 -29.55 21.40 -0.09
C LEU A 154 -28.88 22.74 -0.42
N TYR A 155 -27.60 22.88 -0.09
CA TYR A 155 -26.81 24.06 -0.44
C TYR A 155 -26.77 24.31 -1.96
N THR A 156 -26.59 23.25 -2.75
CA THR A 156 -26.57 23.35 -4.21
C THR A 156 -27.93 23.77 -4.77
N VAL A 157 -29.03 23.21 -4.25
CA VAL A 157 -30.40 23.59 -4.65
C VAL A 157 -30.68 25.04 -4.34
N LEU A 158 -30.35 25.53 -3.13
CA LEU A 158 -30.50 26.93 -2.73
C LEU A 158 -29.69 27.88 -3.63
N GLY A 159 -28.44 27.53 -3.92
CA GLY A 159 -27.58 28.32 -4.81
C GLY A 159 -28.12 28.43 -6.23
N LEU A 160 -28.57 27.32 -6.81
CA LEU A 160 -29.21 27.32 -8.14
C LEU A 160 -30.53 28.10 -8.13
N SER A 161 -31.36 27.93 -7.11
CA SER A 161 -32.64 28.66 -6.97
C SER A 161 -32.41 30.16 -6.92
N THR A 162 -31.40 30.64 -6.18
CA THR A 162 -31.03 32.06 -6.12
C THR A 162 -30.57 32.57 -7.49
N SER A 163 -29.75 31.82 -8.20
CA SER A 163 -29.28 32.21 -9.55
C SER A 163 -30.46 32.32 -10.54
N ILE A 164 -31.37 31.35 -10.53
CA ILE A 164 -32.56 31.34 -11.39
C ILE A 164 -33.51 32.51 -11.01
N TYR A 165 -33.67 32.80 -9.73
CA TYR A 165 -34.49 33.93 -9.25
C TYR A 165 -33.94 35.25 -9.79
N ILE A 166 -32.65 35.52 -9.62
CA ILE A 166 -32.00 36.74 -10.13
C ILE A 166 -32.14 36.85 -11.64
N GLN A 167 -31.87 35.76 -12.37
CA GLN A 167 -32.01 35.71 -13.82
C GLN A 167 -33.45 36.07 -14.24
N LYS A 168 -34.46 35.47 -13.64
CA LYS A 168 -35.87 35.74 -13.96
C LYS A 168 -36.28 37.17 -13.68
N ILE A 169 -35.79 37.79 -12.62
CA ILE A 169 -36.01 39.22 -12.33
C ILE A 169 -35.37 40.06 -13.44
N THR A 170 -34.12 39.81 -13.78
CA THR A 170 -33.38 40.60 -14.77
C THR A 170 -33.98 40.48 -16.16
N ASP A 171 -34.32 39.26 -16.57
CA ASP A 171 -34.73 38.97 -17.97
C ASP A 171 -36.24 39.24 -18.20
N ASN A 172 -37.09 39.06 -17.20
CA ASN A 172 -38.52 39.06 -17.38
C ASN A 172 -39.27 40.17 -16.58
N VAL A 173 -38.84 40.45 -15.36
CA VAL A 173 -39.52 41.40 -14.48
C VAL A 173 -39.09 42.83 -14.82
N LEU A 174 -37.80 43.11 -14.85
CA LEU A 174 -37.29 44.47 -15.07
C LEU A 174 -37.69 45.05 -16.47
N PRO A 175 -37.57 44.31 -17.60
CA PRO A 175 -37.95 44.87 -18.89
C PRO A 175 -39.45 45.12 -19.06
N THR A 176 -40.30 44.31 -18.39
CA THR A 176 -41.75 44.37 -18.55
C THR A 176 -42.47 45.13 -17.42
N GLY A 177 -41.78 45.46 -16.33
CA GLY A 177 -42.39 46.06 -15.12
C GLY A 177 -43.45 45.16 -14.45
N ASN A 178 -43.41 43.85 -14.67
CA ASN A 178 -44.45 42.92 -14.21
C ASN A 178 -44.37 42.66 -12.68
N ALA A 179 -45.06 43.46 -11.89
CA ALA A 179 -45.10 43.33 -10.43
C ALA A 179 -45.74 42.01 -9.96
N ASN A 180 -46.69 41.46 -10.70
CA ASN A 180 -47.34 40.19 -10.34
C ASN A 180 -46.31 39.03 -10.44
N LEU A 181 -45.48 39.01 -11.48
CA LEU A 181 -44.40 38.03 -11.65
C LEU A 181 -43.33 38.17 -10.55
N LEU A 182 -42.99 39.41 -10.18
CA LEU A 182 -42.08 39.67 -9.06
C LEU A 182 -42.60 39.09 -7.75
N ASN A 183 -43.87 39.37 -7.42
CA ASN A 183 -44.48 38.82 -6.19
C ASN A 183 -44.49 37.30 -6.17
N LEU A 184 -44.85 36.65 -7.31
CA LEU A 184 -44.86 35.20 -7.41
C LEU A 184 -43.46 34.61 -7.19
N LEU A 185 -42.44 35.16 -7.85
CA LEU A 185 -41.07 34.72 -7.72
C LEU A 185 -40.54 34.91 -6.29
N SER A 186 -40.89 36.06 -5.65
CA SER A 186 -40.48 36.37 -4.26
C SER A 186 -41.10 35.41 -3.25
N VAL A 187 -42.40 35.10 -3.38
CA VAL A 187 -43.08 34.12 -2.53
C VAL A 187 -42.45 32.72 -2.75
N GLY A 188 -42.22 32.33 -3.98
CA GLY A 188 -41.54 31.07 -4.29
C GLY A 188 -40.15 30.98 -3.69
N MET A 189 -39.36 32.03 -3.76
CA MET A 189 -38.02 32.07 -3.16
C MET A 189 -38.07 32.01 -1.63
N LEU A 190 -39.04 32.69 -0.98
CA LEU A 190 -39.24 32.60 0.48
C LEU A 190 -39.54 31.16 0.92
N ILE A 191 -40.36 30.42 0.16
CA ILE A 191 -40.68 29.02 0.46
C ILE A 191 -39.44 28.12 0.34
N ILE A 192 -38.56 28.39 -0.62
CA ILE A 192 -37.35 27.61 -0.84
C ILE A 192 -36.30 27.82 0.26
N VAL A 193 -36.25 29.06 0.83
CA VAL A 193 -35.26 29.46 1.83
C VAL A 193 -35.71 29.15 3.26
N ALA A 194 -37.02 29.06 3.52
CA ALA A 194 -37.61 28.76 4.82
C ALA A 194 -37.49 27.29 5.21
#